data_ece5b1d8f883eec6e7a9cec2f18a7abc
#
_entry.id   ece5b1d8f883eec6e7a9cec2f18a7abc
#
_cell.length_a   1.000
_cell.length_b   1.000
_cell.length_c   1.000
_cell.angle_alpha   90.00
_cell.angle_beta   90.00
_cell.angle_gamma   90.00
#
_symmetry.space_group_name_H-M   'P 1'
#
loop_
_entity.id
_entity.type
_entity.pdbx_description
1 polymer ?
#
loop_
_entity_poly.entity_id
_entity_poly.type
_entity_poly.pdbx_seq_one_letter_code
_entity_poly.pdbx_strand_id
1 'polypeptide(L)'
;IDNAQKRLAPYIEKGMVTFIKDNFRHLQARLQEAGVQEIDGICYDLGVSSPQLDQRERGFSYKKDAPLDMRMNQEASLTAYEVVNHYDYHDLVRIFFKYGEDKFSKQIARKIEQAREVKPIETTTELAEIIKSAKPAKELKKKGHPAKQIFQAIRIEVNDELGAADESIQQAMDMLALDGRIS
;
A
#
# COMPACT_ATOMS: atom_id res chain seq x y z
N ILE A 1 -0.19 4.27 -16.91
CA ILE A 1 0.54 5.27 -17.73
C ILE A 1 -0.19 5.50 -19.05
N ASP A 2 -0.56 4.47 -19.84
CA ASP A 2 -1.15 4.59 -21.18
C ASP A 2 -2.33 5.56 -21.29
N ASN A 3 -3.27 5.51 -20.33
CA ASN A 3 -4.40 6.44 -20.30
C ASN A 3 -3.96 7.89 -20.05
N ALA A 4 -2.96 8.10 -19.19
CA ALA A 4 -2.44 9.43 -18.89
C ALA A 4 -1.65 9.97 -20.11
N GLN A 5 -0.86 9.13 -20.77
CA GLN A 5 -0.16 9.51 -22.00
C GLN A 5 -1.11 9.94 -23.09
N LYS A 6 -2.21 9.21 -23.33
CA LYS A 6 -3.23 9.60 -24.31
C LYS A 6 -3.88 10.95 -23.97
N ARG A 7 -4.20 11.20 -22.70
CA ARG A 7 -4.84 12.44 -22.26
C ARG A 7 -3.91 13.65 -22.31
N LEU A 8 -2.62 13.43 -22.10
CA LEU A 8 -1.60 14.49 -22.03
C LEU A 8 -0.72 14.58 -23.27
N ALA A 9 -1.06 13.86 -24.35
CA ALA A 9 -0.30 13.84 -25.60
C ALA A 9 0.11 15.24 -26.11
N PRO A 10 -0.78 16.27 -26.15
CA PRO A 10 -0.38 17.61 -26.63
C PRO A 10 0.67 18.30 -25.75
N TYR A 11 0.79 17.94 -24.49
CA TYR A 11 1.79 18.48 -23.56
C TYR A 11 3.10 17.70 -23.61
N ILE A 12 3.03 16.39 -23.92
CA ILE A 12 4.21 15.55 -24.16
C ILE A 12 4.93 16.04 -25.41
N GLU A 13 4.19 16.28 -26.51
CA GLU A 13 4.74 16.80 -27.78
C GLU A 13 5.44 18.15 -27.62
N LYS A 14 5.01 18.96 -26.68
CA LYS A 14 5.65 20.25 -26.33
C LYS A 14 6.79 20.11 -25.32
N GLY A 15 7.15 18.90 -24.91
CA GLY A 15 8.19 18.67 -23.90
C GLY A 15 7.83 19.13 -22.48
N MET A 16 6.54 19.37 -22.20
CA MET A 16 6.05 19.86 -20.90
C MET A 16 5.77 18.73 -19.90
N VAL A 17 5.66 17.48 -20.36
CA VAL A 17 5.33 16.33 -19.54
C VAL A 17 6.24 15.15 -19.89
N THR A 18 6.85 14.57 -18.86
CA THR A 18 7.62 13.33 -18.94
C THR A 18 7.03 12.30 -18.00
N PHE A 19 6.85 11.06 -18.48
CA PHE A 19 6.37 9.94 -17.66
C PHE A 19 7.53 9.04 -17.26
N ILE A 20 7.64 8.78 -15.96
CA ILE A 20 8.60 7.83 -15.41
C ILE A 20 7.80 6.74 -14.69
N LYS A 21 7.99 5.47 -15.08
CA LYS A 21 7.37 4.33 -14.45
C LYS A 21 8.38 3.67 -13.52
N ASP A 22 8.37 4.06 -12.26
CA ASP A 22 9.22 3.47 -11.23
C ASP A 22 8.59 3.62 -9.83
N ASN A 23 9.24 3.08 -8.82
CA ASN A 23 8.92 3.37 -7.44
C ASN A 23 9.47 4.78 -7.09
N PHE A 24 8.62 5.60 -6.49
CA PHE A 24 9.00 6.98 -6.13
C PHE A 24 10.15 7.07 -5.10
N ARG A 25 10.52 5.98 -4.44
CA ARG A 25 11.74 5.90 -3.64
C ARG A 25 13.03 6.17 -4.44
N HIS A 26 12.98 6.04 -5.75
CA HIS A 26 14.09 6.35 -6.64
C HIS A 26 14.00 7.75 -7.25
N LEU A 27 13.27 8.68 -6.61
CA LEU A 27 12.94 10.01 -7.11
C LEU A 27 14.16 10.75 -7.67
N GLN A 28 15.18 10.94 -6.84
CA GLN A 28 16.37 11.69 -7.20
C GLN A 28 17.09 11.09 -8.41
N ALA A 29 17.32 9.77 -8.40
CA ALA A 29 18.00 9.10 -9.49
C ALA A 29 17.25 9.28 -10.83
N ARG A 30 15.92 9.11 -10.80
CA ARG A 30 15.10 9.24 -12.01
C ARG A 30 15.01 10.67 -12.53
N LEU A 31 14.97 11.66 -11.66
CA LEU A 31 15.00 13.06 -12.05
C LEU A 31 16.35 13.44 -12.64
N GLN A 32 17.46 13.01 -12.04
CA GLN A 32 18.81 13.25 -12.56
C GLN A 32 19.01 12.59 -13.93
N GLU A 33 18.55 11.36 -14.14
CA GLU A 33 18.55 10.69 -15.46
C GLU A 33 17.74 11.47 -16.51
N ALA A 34 16.67 12.13 -16.09
CA ALA A 34 15.87 13.01 -16.94
C ALA A 34 16.48 14.42 -17.12
N GLY A 35 17.66 14.69 -16.56
CA GLY A 35 18.37 15.97 -16.66
C GLY A 35 17.87 17.04 -15.69
N VAL A 36 17.02 16.67 -14.70
CA VAL A 36 16.48 17.59 -13.68
C VAL A 36 17.39 17.56 -12.46
N GLN A 37 17.96 18.70 -12.11
CA GLN A 37 18.86 18.87 -10.96
C GLN A 37 18.15 19.48 -9.75
N GLU A 38 17.13 20.28 -9.99
CA GLU A 38 16.38 21.02 -8.97
C GLU A 38 14.90 21.06 -9.34
N ILE A 39 14.00 21.07 -8.35
CA ILE A 39 12.55 21.10 -8.54
C ILE A 39 11.92 22.29 -7.80
N ASP A 40 10.96 22.96 -8.41
CA ASP A 40 10.19 24.06 -7.80
C ASP A 40 9.10 23.53 -6.86
N GLY A 41 8.69 22.29 -7.03
CA GLY A 41 7.70 21.67 -6.16
C GLY A 41 7.44 20.21 -6.48
N ILE A 42 6.87 19.51 -5.50
CA ILE A 42 6.43 18.13 -5.62
C ILE A 42 5.07 17.94 -4.96
N CYS A 43 4.23 17.15 -5.61
CA CYS A 43 2.93 16.74 -5.07
C CYS A 43 2.90 15.21 -4.96
N TYR A 44 2.65 14.70 -3.76
CA TYR A 44 2.50 13.28 -3.48
C TYR A 44 1.01 12.91 -3.42
N ASP A 45 0.59 11.95 -4.26
CA ASP A 45 -0.72 11.28 -4.16
C ASP A 45 -0.49 9.82 -3.75
N LEU A 46 -0.36 9.61 -2.44
CA LEU A 46 0.03 8.34 -1.86
C LEU A 46 -1.18 7.43 -1.61
N GLY A 47 -0.97 6.14 -1.77
CA GLY A 47 -1.96 5.11 -1.49
C GLY A 47 -2.34 4.29 -2.72
N VAL A 48 -3.55 3.74 -2.73
CA VAL A 48 -4.04 2.87 -3.81
C VAL A 48 -4.92 3.63 -4.80
N SER A 49 -4.73 3.37 -6.07
CA SER A 49 -5.58 3.89 -7.14
C SER A 49 -6.90 3.12 -7.27
N SER A 50 -7.94 3.76 -7.81
CA SER A 50 -9.22 3.10 -8.10
C SER A 50 -9.07 1.81 -8.92
N PRO A 51 -8.25 1.76 -10.00
CA PRO A 51 -8.03 0.52 -10.75
C PRO A 51 -7.47 -0.64 -9.91
N GLN A 52 -6.62 -0.36 -8.90
CA GLN A 52 -6.11 -1.41 -8.00
C GLN A 52 -7.20 -1.98 -7.10
N LEU A 53 -8.17 -1.16 -6.67
CA LEU A 53 -9.32 -1.60 -5.88
C LEU A 53 -10.37 -2.30 -6.72
N ASP A 54 -10.54 -1.90 -7.98
CA ASP A 54 -11.56 -2.43 -8.88
C ASP A 54 -11.18 -3.79 -9.49
N GLN A 55 -9.90 -4.01 -9.75
CA GLN A 55 -9.36 -5.27 -10.23
C GLN A 55 -9.35 -6.29 -9.09
N ARG A 56 -10.32 -7.21 -9.12
CA ARG A 56 -10.55 -8.19 -8.06
C ARG A 56 -9.30 -9.02 -7.74
N GLU A 57 -8.63 -9.52 -8.77
CA GLU A 57 -7.45 -10.38 -8.69
C GLU A 57 -6.25 -9.76 -7.96
N ARG A 58 -6.25 -8.43 -7.80
CA ARG A 58 -5.18 -7.69 -7.11
C ARG A 58 -5.25 -7.82 -5.58
N GLY A 59 -6.35 -8.30 -5.01
CA GLY A 59 -6.49 -8.60 -3.60
C GLY A 59 -6.51 -7.40 -2.63
N PHE A 60 -6.68 -6.17 -3.12
CA PHE A 60 -6.72 -4.97 -2.26
C PHE A 60 -8.05 -4.79 -1.51
N SER A 61 -9.12 -5.43 -1.99
CA SER A 61 -10.46 -5.25 -1.45
C SER A 61 -10.89 -6.39 -0.54
N TYR A 62 -11.38 -6.08 0.64
CA TYR A 62 -12.04 -7.01 1.56
C TYR A 62 -13.51 -7.27 1.22
N LYS A 63 -14.05 -6.65 0.17
CA LYS A 63 -15.46 -6.77 -0.23
C LYS A 63 -15.70 -7.84 -1.29
N LYS A 64 -14.67 -8.19 -2.04
CA LYS A 64 -14.72 -9.16 -3.12
C LYS A 64 -13.73 -10.27 -2.80
N ASP A 65 -14.15 -11.51 -2.98
CA ASP A 65 -13.27 -12.65 -2.78
C ASP A 65 -12.16 -12.67 -3.83
N ALA A 66 -10.91 -12.75 -3.38
CA ALA A 66 -9.72 -12.66 -4.21
C ALA A 66 -8.52 -13.31 -3.52
N PRO A 67 -7.47 -13.71 -4.24
CA PRO A 67 -6.21 -14.12 -3.62
C PRO A 67 -5.62 -13.02 -2.74
N LEU A 68 -4.90 -13.39 -1.68
CA LEU A 68 -4.17 -12.47 -0.81
C LEU A 68 -2.87 -12.00 -1.49
N ASP A 69 -2.97 -11.08 -2.45
CA ASP A 69 -1.82 -10.52 -3.16
C ASP A 69 -1.39 -9.15 -2.60
N MET A 70 -2.14 -8.10 -2.84
CA MET A 70 -1.92 -6.71 -2.42
C MET A 70 -0.62 -6.06 -2.93
N ARG A 71 0.12 -6.66 -3.85
CA ARG A 71 1.33 -6.04 -4.42
C ARG A 71 0.98 -4.92 -5.39
N MET A 72 1.57 -3.76 -5.23
CA MET A 72 1.52 -2.69 -6.23
C MET A 72 2.39 -3.04 -7.43
N ASN A 73 3.63 -3.48 -7.18
CA ASN A 73 4.50 -4.11 -8.18
C ASN A 73 4.31 -5.63 -8.16
N GLN A 74 3.72 -6.19 -9.22
CA GLN A 74 3.43 -7.62 -9.33
C GLN A 74 4.68 -8.50 -9.47
N GLU A 75 5.86 -7.91 -9.73
CA GLU A 75 7.13 -8.62 -9.78
C GLU A 75 7.78 -8.78 -8.39
N ALA A 76 7.29 -8.06 -7.37
CA ALA A 76 7.78 -8.19 -6.01
C ALA A 76 7.43 -9.58 -5.44
N SER A 77 8.29 -10.11 -4.58
CA SER A 77 8.12 -11.45 -3.98
C SER A 77 7.14 -11.48 -2.82
N LEU A 78 7.11 -10.42 -1.98
CA LEU A 78 6.27 -10.36 -0.79
C LEU A 78 4.81 -10.10 -1.17
N THR A 79 3.91 -11.00 -0.79
CA THR A 79 2.47 -10.90 -0.97
C THR A 79 1.75 -10.79 0.38
N ALA A 80 0.47 -10.42 0.37
CA ALA A 80 -0.37 -10.49 1.56
C ALA A 80 -0.49 -11.92 2.10
N TYR A 81 -0.45 -12.93 1.22
CA TYR A 81 -0.41 -14.33 1.60
C TYR A 81 0.81 -14.65 2.46
N GLU A 82 2.01 -14.21 2.03
CA GLU A 82 3.25 -14.41 2.79
C GLU A 82 3.18 -13.75 4.16
N VAL A 83 2.70 -12.51 4.23
CA VAL A 83 2.54 -11.80 5.50
C VAL A 83 1.58 -12.54 6.44
N VAL A 84 0.41 -12.92 5.95
CA VAL A 84 -0.64 -13.54 6.77
C VAL A 84 -0.27 -14.94 7.24
N ASN A 85 0.37 -15.75 6.37
CA ASN A 85 0.63 -17.16 6.67
C ASN A 85 2.01 -17.42 7.25
N HIS A 86 3.02 -16.56 7.02
CA HIS A 86 4.41 -16.84 7.41
C HIS A 86 4.99 -15.87 8.44
N TYR A 87 4.44 -14.66 8.62
CA TYR A 87 4.92 -13.76 9.69
C TYR A 87 4.60 -14.35 11.06
N ASP A 88 5.49 -14.16 12.02
CA ASP A 88 5.24 -14.57 13.39
C ASP A 88 4.19 -13.66 14.09
N TYR A 89 3.73 -14.09 15.27
CA TYR A 89 2.76 -13.35 16.06
C TYR A 89 3.20 -11.92 16.36
N HIS A 90 4.47 -11.72 16.71
CA HIS A 90 4.99 -10.42 17.12
C HIS A 90 5.05 -9.46 15.93
N ASP A 91 5.45 -9.96 14.76
CA ASP A 91 5.45 -9.18 13.52
C ASP A 91 4.04 -8.81 13.08
N LEU A 92 3.08 -9.73 13.13
CA LEU A 92 1.69 -9.43 12.85
C LEU A 92 1.15 -8.35 13.81
N VAL A 93 1.39 -8.47 15.11
CA VAL A 93 0.98 -7.46 16.09
C VAL A 93 1.63 -6.11 15.79
N ARG A 94 2.94 -6.10 15.46
CA ARG A 94 3.70 -4.89 15.14
C ARG A 94 3.07 -4.14 13.96
N ILE A 95 2.83 -4.82 12.84
CA ILE A 95 2.27 -4.17 11.65
C ILE A 95 0.82 -3.72 11.86
N PHE A 96 -0.01 -4.52 12.52
CA PHE A 96 -1.41 -4.18 12.78
C PHE A 96 -1.53 -2.98 13.73
N PHE A 97 -0.64 -2.87 14.70
CA PHE A 97 -0.61 -1.73 15.61
C PHE A 97 0.01 -0.50 14.95
N LYS A 98 1.18 -0.64 14.32
CA LYS A 98 1.95 0.49 13.76
C LYS A 98 1.28 1.08 12.51
N TYR A 99 0.81 0.24 11.60
CA TYR A 99 0.28 0.67 10.30
C TYR A 99 -1.25 0.68 10.23
N GLY A 100 -1.90 -0.13 11.06
CA GLY A 100 -3.35 -0.22 11.13
C GLY A 100 -3.97 0.57 12.28
N GLU A 101 -3.16 0.94 13.28
CA GLU A 101 -3.64 1.58 14.52
C GLU A 101 -4.82 0.83 15.17
N ASP A 102 -4.86 -0.50 14.97
CA ASP A 102 -5.97 -1.31 15.45
C ASP A 102 -5.70 -1.78 16.88
N LYS A 103 -6.56 -1.38 17.81
CA LYS A 103 -6.45 -1.72 19.23
C LYS A 103 -6.65 -3.22 19.51
N PHE A 104 -7.18 -3.99 18.57
CA PHE A 104 -7.34 -5.44 18.67
C PHE A 104 -6.22 -6.21 17.95
N SER A 105 -5.09 -5.57 17.63
CA SER A 105 -3.95 -6.17 16.93
C SER A 105 -3.55 -7.53 17.50
N LYS A 106 -3.46 -7.64 18.83
CA LYS A 106 -3.09 -8.90 19.52
C LYS A 106 -4.12 -10.01 19.32
N GLN A 107 -5.41 -9.69 19.46
CA GLN A 107 -6.49 -10.66 19.28
C GLN A 107 -6.58 -11.12 17.83
N ILE A 108 -6.44 -10.20 16.89
CA ILE A 108 -6.48 -10.49 15.45
C ILE A 108 -5.29 -11.36 15.06
N ALA A 109 -4.07 -11.01 15.46
CA ALA A 109 -2.87 -11.82 15.19
C ALA A 109 -3.03 -13.24 15.74
N ARG A 110 -3.53 -13.40 16.97
CA ARG A 110 -3.80 -14.72 17.58
C ARG A 110 -4.83 -15.53 16.78
N LYS A 111 -5.88 -14.89 16.29
CA LYS A 111 -6.89 -15.55 15.47
C LYS A 111 -6.36 -15.99 14.12
N ILE A 112 -5.48 -15.20 13.52
CA ILE A 112 -4.78 -15.54 12.27
C ILE A 112 -3.89 -16.77 12.50
N GLU A 113 -3.07 -16.78 13.56
CA GLU A 113 -2.25 -17.95 13.90
C GLU A 113 -3.08 -19.21 14.05
N GLN A 114 -4.13 -19.17 14.86
CA GLN A 114 -5.02 -20.31 15.07
C GLN A 114 -5.67 -20.81 13.77
N ALA A 115 -6.07 -19.90 12.88
CA ALA A 115 -6.70 -20.26 11.62
C ALA A 115 -5.71 -20.93 10.66
N ARG A 116 -4.52 -20.38 10.51
CA ARG A 116 -3.49 -20.92 9.59
C ARG A 116 -2.86 -22.23 10.06
N GLU A 117 -2.92 -22.56 11.35
CA GLU A 117 -2.54 -23.89 11.88
C GLU A 117 -3.45 -25.00 11.35
N VAL A 118 -4.70 -24.69 11.06
CA VAL A 118 -5.67 -25.64 10.50
C VAL A 118 -5.58 -25.72 8.98
N LYS A 119 -5.56 -24.54 8.33
CA LYS A 119 -5.50 -24.40 6.87
C LYS A 119 -4.90 -23.03 6.53
N PRO A 120 -4.00 -22.92 5.55
CA PRO A 120 -3.55 -21.63 5.05
C PRO A 120 -4.72 -20.70 4.69
N ILE A 121 -4.58 -19.43 5.02
CA ILE A 121 -5.57 -18.39 4.68
C ILE A 121 -5.25 -17.93 3.26
N GLU A 122 -6.14 -18.22 2.31
CA GLU A 122 -5.87 -18.03 0.88
C GLU A 122 -6.52 -16.78 0.30
N THR A 123 -7.67 -16.37 0.86
CA THR A 123 -8.48 -15.33 0.25
C THR A 123 -8.75 -14.13 1.15
N THR A 124 -9.07 -13.02 0.51
CA THR A 124 -9.40 -11.76 1.19
C THR A 124 -10.65 -11.89 2.05
N THR A 125 -11.64 -12.67 1.63
CA THR A 125 -12.86 -12.89 2.42
C THR A 125 -12.61 -13.79 3.62
N GLU A 126 -11.81 -14.86 3.49
CA GLU A 126 -11.38 -15.68 4.64
C GLU A 126 -10.71 -14.81 5.70
N LEU A 127 -9.73 -14.00 5.29
CA LEU A 127 -9.04 -13.08 6.20
C LEU A 127 -10.01 -12.08 6.84
N ALA A 128 -10.92 -11.49 6.07
CA ALA A 128 -11.90 -10.53 6.59
C ALA A 128 -12.83 -11.15 7.65
N GLU A 129 -13.27 -12.38 7.49
CA GLU A 129 -14.09 -13.09 8.47
C GLU A 129 -13.29 -13.42 9.74
N ILE A 130 -12.03 -13.83 9.62
CA ILE A 130 -11.14 -14.05 10.78
C ILE A 130 -10.99 -12.76 11.58
N ILE A 131 -10.74 -11.62 10.92
CA ILE A 131 -10.63 -10.31 11.57
C ILE A 131 -11.93 -9.94 12.29
N LYS A 132 -13.08 -10.13 11.66
CA LYS A 132 -14.39 -9.89 12.28
C LYS A 132 -14.58 -10.73 13.54
N SER A 133 -14.23 -12.02 13.48
CA SER A 133 -14.35 -12.94 14.62
C SER A 133 -13.49 -12.57 15.83
N ALA A 134 -12.42 -11.80 15.60
CA ALA A 134 -11.52 -11.33 16.65
C ALA A 134 -12.00 -10.04 17.35
N LYS A 135 -13.01 -9.35 16.79
CA LYS A 135 -13.51 -8.08 17.32
C LYS A 135 -14.81 -8.25 18.10
N PRO A 136 -15.00 -7.50 19.22
CA PRO A 136 -16.25 -7.51 19.95
C PRO A 136 -17.44 -7.03 19.10
N ALA A 137 -18.65 -7.52 19.37
CA ALA A 137 -19.87 -7.14 18.66
C ALA A 137 -20.12 -5.62 18.63
N LYS A 138 -19.71 -4.89 19.67
CA LYS A 138 -19.80 -3.42 19.73
C LYS A 138 -18.96 -2.75 18.64
N GLU A 139 -17.79 -3.30 18.32
CA GLU A 139 -16.91 -2.76 17.27
C GLU A 139 -17.47 -3.05 15.87
N LEU A 140 -18.11 -4.19 15.67
CA LEU A 140 -18.73 -4.56 14.40
C LEU A 140 -19.92 -3.66 14.02
N LYS A 141 -20.53 -2.98 14.99
CA LYS A 141 -21.64 -2.02 14.78
C LYS A 141 -21.16 -0.62 14.41
N LYS A 142 -19.86 -0.33 14.49
CA LYS A 142 -19.32 0.98 14.14
C LYS A 142 -19.36 1.23 12.62
N LYS A 143 -19.39 2.50 12.25
CA LYS A 143 -19.29 2.90 10.84
C LYS A 143 -17.94 2.46 10.24
N GLY A 144 -17.98 1.81 9.09
CA GLY A 144 -16.81 1.30 8.39
C GLY A 144 -16.69 -0.22 8.50
N HIS A 145 -15.87 -0.80 7.64
CA HIS A 145 -15.66 -2.26 7.63
C HIS A 145 -14.62 -2.66 8.67
N PRO A 146 -14.88 -3.68 9.51
CA PRO A 146 -13.97 -4.09 10.59
C PRO A 146 -12.55 -4.46 10.14
N ALA A 147 -12.41 -4.97 8.92
CA ALA A 147 -11.11 -5.37 8.37
C ALA A 147 -10.31 -4.20 7.76
N LYS A 148 -10.88 -2.98 7.61
CA LYS A 148 -10.25 -1.87 6.88
C LYS A 148 -8.81 -1.59 7.35
N GLN A 149 -8.62 -1.44 8.64
CA GLN A 149 -7.33 -1.08 9.25
C GLN A 149 -6.28 -2.18 9.06
N ILE A 150 -6.68 -3.44 9.17
CA ILE A 150 -5.78 -4.59 9.01
C ILE A 150 -5.37 -4.77 7.54
N PHE A 151 -6.30 -4.62 6.60
CA PHE A 151 -5.98 -4.63 5.17
C PHE A 151 -5.02 -3.49 4.79
N GLN A 152 -5.24 -2.29 5.35
CA GLN A 152 -4.31 -1.17 5.21
C GLN A 152 -2.92 -1.53 5.76
N ALA A 153 -2.84 -2.13 6.95
CA ALA A 153 -1.58 -2.51 7.56
C ALA A 153 -0.80 -3.53 6.73
N ILE A 154 -1.48 -4.57 6.24
CA ILE A 154 -0.87 -5.59 5.37
C ILE A 154 -0.41 -4.97 4.06
N ARG A 155 -1.22 -4.11 3.45
CA ARG A 155 -0.86 -3.41 2.20
C ARG A 155 0.40 -2.55 2.37
N ILE A 156 0.48 -1.77 3.45
CA ILE A 156 1.64 -0.93 3.76
C ILE A 156 2.90 -1.80 3.92
N GLU A 157 2.80 -2.92 4.63
CA GLU A 157 3.92 -3.85 4.81
C GLU A 157 4.35 -4.50 3.49
N VAL A 158 3.40 -5.04 2.70
CA VAL A 158 3.68 -5.69 1.41
C VAL A 158 4.40 -4.77 0.43
N ASN A 159 4.07 -3.48 0.44
CA ASN A 159 4.59 -2.52 -0.53
C ASN A 159 5.67 -1.59 0.05
N ASP A 160 6.01 -1.75 1.32
CA ASP A 160 6.92 -0.84 2.05
C ASP A 160 6.59 0.64 1.80
N GLU A 161 5.29 0.97 1.88
CA GLU A 161 4.78 2.29 1.48
C GLU A 161 5.40 3.43 2.30
N LEU A 162 5.56 3.23 3.61
CA LEU A 162 6.10 4.27 4.49
C LEU A 162 7.62 4.42 4.33
N GLY A 163 8.35 3.31 4.11
CA GLY A 163 9.78 3.37 3.81
C GLY A 163 10.04 4.12 2.50
N ALA A 164 9.29 3.78 1.45
CA ALA A 164 9.39 4.46 0.16
C ALA A 164 9.04 5.96 0.26
N ALA A 165 8.02 6.31 1.06
CA ALA A 165 7.65 7.71 1.28
C ALA A 165 8.75 8.49 2.00
N ASP A 166 9.31 7.92 3.07
CA ASP A 166 10.39 8.56 3.84
C ASP A 166 11.62 8.82 2.96
N GLU A 167 12.10 7.80 2.25
CA GLU A 167 13.22 7.92 1.31
C GLU A 167 12.96 8.99 0.22
N SER A 168 11.76 9.02 -0.34
CA SER A 168 11.40 9.97 -1.40
C SER A 168 11.29 11.39 -0.88
N ILE A 169 10.73 11.60 0.31
CA ILE A 169 10.61 12.93 0.93
C ILE A 169 11.99 13.50 1.23
N GLN A 170 12.93 12.69 1.74
CA GLN A 170 14.32 13.15 1.96
C GLN A 170 14.95 13.58 0.63
N GLN A 171 14.85 12.78 -0.41
CA GLN A 171 15.37 13.11 -1.74
C GLN A 171 14.71 14.37 -2.32
N ALA A 172 13.39 14.53 -2.11
CA ALA A 172 12.67 15.73 -2.54
C ALA A 172 13.19 16.99 -1.85
N MET A 173 13.44 16.91 -0.54
CA MET A 173 14.00 18.03 0.22
C MET A 173 15.40 18.43 -0.28
N ASP A 174 16.24 17.45 -0.63
CA ASP A 174 17.58 17.67 -1.16
C ASP A 174 17.60 18.31 -2.57
N MET A 175 16.51 18.11 -3.34
CA MET A 175 16.38 18.62 -4.70
C MET A 175 15.51 19.88 -4.80
N LEU A 176 14.89 20.31 -3.71
CA LEU A 176 13.95 21.41 -3.72
C LEU A 176 14.68 22.75 -3.89
N ALA A 177 14.25 23.56 -4.86
CA ALA A 177 14.70 24.93 -5.03
C ALA A 177 14.37 25.82 -3.83
N LEU A 178 15.06 26.95 -3.71
CA LEU A 178 14.72 27.97 -2.73
C LEU A 178 13.26 28.40 -2.94
N ASP A 179 12.48 28.44 -1.84
CA ASP A 179 11.04 28.71 -1.86
C ASP A 179 10.17 27.61 -2.51
N GLY A 180 10.73 26.47 -2.89
CA GLY A 180 10.02 25.31 -3.41
C GLY A 180 9.04 24.71 -2.39
N ARG A 181 8.07 23.91 -2.85
CA ARG A 181 6.97 23.38 -2.00
C ARG A 181 6.79 21.87 -2.15
N ILE A 182 6.51 21.22 -1.02
CA ILE A 182 6.08 19.82 -0.95
C ILE A 182 4.65 19.78 -0.45
N SER A 183 3.78 18.98 -1.13
CA SER A 183 2.37 18.81 -0.76
C SER A 183 1.95 17.32 -0.84
#